data_5cf0209bc6bf975223e30ff46f534e1e
#
_entry.id   5cf0209bc6bf975223e30ff46f534e1e
#
_cell.length_a   1.000
_cell.length_b   1.000
_cell.length_c   1.000
_cell.angle_alpha   90.00
_cell.angle_beta   90.00
_cell.angle_gamma   90.00
#
_symmetry.space_group_name_H-M   'P 1'
#
loop_
_entity.id
_entity.type
_entity.pdbx_description
1 polymer ?
#
loop_
_entity_poly.entity_id
_entity_poly.type
_entity_poly.pdbx_seq_one_letter_code
_entity_poly.pdbx_strand_id
1 'polypeptide(L)'
;MIKVLVVDDSLSVARQLEKIISESGDFTCVGHAKNGAEAIKMNHTEDPAIICMDMNMPGMDGLTALRTLSVMDKEVKVVMVTSLGGVGDKFTEALRLGAKNVISKPFEADNVLRILREL
;
A
#
# COMPACT_ATOMS: atom_id res chain seq x y z
N MET A 1 14.79 9.75 -4.25
CA MET A 1 13.84 9.33 -3.20
C MET A 1 13.12 8.06 -3.61
N ILE A 2 12.74 7.27 -2.65
CA ILE A 2 12.04 6.01 -2.89
C ILE A 2 10.58 6.32 -3.25
N LYS A 3 10.13 5.80 -4.38
CA LYS A 3 8.78 6.08 -4.90
C LYS A 3 7.75 5.20 -4.24
N VAL A 4 6.67 5.80 -3.75
CA VAL A 4 5.56 5.11 -3.10
C VAL A 4 4.25 5.44 -3.81
N LEU A 5 3.49 4.42 -4.16
CA LEU A 5 2.14 4.56 -4.69
C LEU A 5 1.15 4.29 -3.56
N VAL A 6 0.17 5.17 -3.41
CA VAL A 6 -0.90 5.01 -2.41
C VAL A 6 -2.16 4.54 -3.11
N VAL A 7 -2.78 3.49 -2.60
CA VAL A 7 -4.01 2.91 -3.15
C VAL A 7 -5.06 2.84 -2.05
N ASP A 8 -6.10 3.66 -2.17
CA ASP A 8 -7.19 3.73 -1.20
C ASP A 8 -8.37 4.43 -1.86
N ASP A 9 -9.58 3.92 -1.67
CA ASP A 9 -10.78 4.57 -2.20
C ASP A 9 -11.21 5.77 -1.35
N SER A 10 -10.67 5.91 -0.14
CA SER A 10 -10.91 7.06 0.72
C SER A 10 -9.88 8.15 0.43
N LEU A 11 -10.34 9.27 -0.11
CA LEU A 11 -9.46 10.41 -0.39
C LEU A 11 -8.81 10.94 0.89
N SER A 12 -9.56 10.92 1.99
CA SER A 12 -9.05 11.39 3.29
C SER A 12 -7.86 10.56 3.77
N VAL A 13 -7.98 9.24 3.70
CA VAL A 13 -6.89 8.32 4.11
C VAL A 13 -5.70 8.46 3.17
N ALA A 14 -5.97 8.53 1.86
CA ALA A 14 -4.89 8.71 0.87
C ALA A 14 -4.10 9.97 1.14
N ARG A 15 -4.77 11.07 1.45
CA ARG A 15 -4.10 12.34 1.74
C ARG A 15 -3.28 12.30 3.02
N GLN A 16 -3.74 11.57 4.03
CA GLN A 16 -2.96 11.38 5.26
C GLN A 16 -1.65 10.63 4.96
N LEU A 17 -1.74 9.56 4.18
CA LEU A 17 -0.54 8.81 3.79
C LEU A 17 0.39 9.63 2.91
N GLU A 18 -0.15 10.35 1.94
CA GLU A 18 0.65 11.22 1.07
C GLU A 18 1.41 12.26 1.88
N LYS A 19 0.77 12.86 2.88
CA LYS A 19 1.42 13.84 3.73
C LYS A 19 2.57 13.23 4.52
N ILE A 20 2.34 12.07 5.13
CA ILE A 20 3.37 11.35 5.88
C ILE A 20 4.56 11.04 4.97
N ILE A 21 4.29 10.53 3.79
CA ILE A 21 5.32 10.16 2.81
C ILE A 21 6.09 11.40 2.35
N SER A 22 5.39 12.48 2.01
CA SER A 22 5.99 13.70 1.49
C SER A 22 6.86 14.41 2.52
N GLU A 23 6.50 14.31 3.79
CA GLU A 23 7.25 14.97 4.87
C GLU A 23 8.41 14.12 5.40
N SER A 24 8.55 12.89 4.91
CA SER A 24 9.57 11.96 5.42
C SER A 24 11.01 12.31 5.06
N GLY A 25 11.21 12.97 3.94
CA GLY A 25 12.55 13.28 3.44
C GLY A 25 13.19 12.19 2.61
N ASP A 26 12.78 10.94 2.76
CA ASP A 26 13.38 9.80 2.03
C ASP A 26 12.40 9.09 1.08
N PHE A 27 11.11 9.40 1.17
CA PHE A 27 10.08 8.82 0.29
C PHE A 27 9.35 9.92 -0.47
N THR A 28 8.84 9.58 -1.65
CA THR A 28 7.99 10.49 -2.43
C THR A 28 6.76 9.73 -2.92
N CYS A 29 5.59 10.36 -2.84
CA CYS A 29 4.36 9.78 -3.35
C CYS A 29 4.26 10.08 -4.84
N VAL A 30 4.15 9.04 -5.66
CA VAL A 30 4.10 9.19 -7.12
C VAL A 30 2.68 9.14 -7.67
N GLY A 31 1.71 8.86 -6.84
CA GLY A 31 0.32 8.87 -7.29
C GLY A 31 -0.63 8.29 -6.27
N HIS A 32 -1.91 8.42 -6.58
CA HIS A 32 -3.00 7.88 -5.77
C HIS A 32 -3.95 7.10 -6.69
N ALA A 33 -4.03 5.79 -6.49
CA ALA A 33 -4.99 4.94 -7.16
C ALA A 33 -6.21 4.74 -6.26
N LYS A 34 -7.39 4.68 -6.84
CA LYS A 34 -8.65 4.58 -6.08
C LYS A 34 -9.16 3.17 -5.95
N ASN A 35 -8.60 2.24 -6.71
CA ASN A 35 -9.03 0.84 -6.70
C ASN A 35 -7.89 -0.05 -7.21
N GLY A 36 -8.11 -1.35 -7.15
CA GLY A 36 -7.09 -2.32 -7.54
C GLY A 36 -6.70 -2.26 -9.01
N ALA A 37 -7.66 -2.02 -9.90
CA ALA A 37 -7.37 -1.93 -11.33
C ALA A 37 -6.49 -0.73 -11.64
N GLU A 38 -6.78 0.42 -11.04
CA GLU A 38 -5.92 1.60 -11.17
C GLU A 38 -4.53 1.36 -10.57
N ALA A 39 -4.46 0.63 -9.45
CA ALA A 39 -3.18 0.32 -8.82
C ALA A 39 -2.29 -0.48 -9.76
N ILE A 40 -2.84 -1.48 -10.43
CA ILE A 40 -2.08 -2.31 -11.38
C ILE A 40 -1.59 -1.46 -12.55
N LYS A 41 -2.47 -0.61 -13.09
CA LYS A 41 -2.11 0.29 -14.18
C LYS A 41 -1.02 1.27 -13.77
N MET A 42 -1.17 1.91 -12.61
CA MET A 42 -0.21 2.90 -12.13
C MET A 42 1.09 2.27 -11.69
N ASN A 43 1.09 1.02 -11.23
CA ASN A 43 2.33 0.31 -10.98
C ASN A 43 3.17 0.22 -12.25
N HIS A 44 2.52 -0.03 -13.38
CA HIS A 44 3.21 -0.10 -14.67
C HIS A 44 3.72 1.28 -15.11
N THR A 45 2.89 2.32 -14.99
CA THR A 45 3.25 3.65 -15.50
C THR A 45 4.20 4.41 -14.59
N GLU A 46 4.08 4.28 -13.27
CA GLU A 46 4.88 5.04 -12.32
C GLU A 46 6.08 4.29 -11.77
N ASP A 47 6.08 2.99 -11.90
CA ASP A 47 7.16 2.10 -11.45
C ASP A 47 7.57 2.39 -9.99
N PRO A 48 6.63 2.33 -9.03
CA PRO A 48 6.97 2.58 -7.65
C PRO A 48 7.80 1.44 -7.05
N ALA A 49 8.59 1.75 -6.04
CA ALA A 49 9.31 0.72 -5.29
C ALA A 49 8.39 0.08 -4.24
N ILE A 50 7.42 0.85 -3.73
CA ILE A 50 6.52 0.44 -2.66
C ILE A 50 5.10 0.84 -3.02
N ILE A 51 4.13 -0.04 -2.69
CA ILE A 51 2.70 0.27 -2.80
C ILE A 51 2.09 0.12 -1.41
N CYS A 52 1.40 1.17 -0.95
CA CYS A 52 0.56 1.10 0.25
C CYS A 52 -0.88 0.87 -0.23
N MET A 53 -1.41 -0.32 0.02
CA MET A 53 -2.66 -0.81 -0.56
C MET A 53 -3.73 -1.02 0.50
N ASP A 54 -4.84 -0.28 0.39
CA ASP A 54 -6.01 -0.54 1.23
C ASP A 54 -6.55 -1.95 0.97
N MET A 55 -6.92 -2.64 2.02
CA MET A 55 -7.44 -4.00 1.92
C MET A 55 -8.87 -4.04 1.41
N ASN A 56 -9.67 -3.04 1.75
CA ASN A 56 -11.10 -3.01 1.41
C ASN A 56 -11.40 -1.91 0.40
N MET A 57 -11.61 -2.28 -0.86
CA MET A 57 -11.93 -1.35 -1.94
C MET A 57 -13.04 -1.92 -2.81
N PRO A 58 -13.85 -1.06 -3.46
CA PRO A 58 -14.88 -1.53 -4.38
C PRO A 58 -14.24 -2.15 -5.63
N GLY A 59 -14.94 -3.11 -6.22
CA GLY A 59 -14.44 -3.82 -7.38
C GLY A 59 -13.35 -4.82 -7.00
N MET A 60 -12.17 -4.66 -7.57
CA MET A 60 -11.02 -5.50 -7.21
C MET A 60 -10.52 -5.09 -5.84
N ASP A 61 -10.66 -5.97 -4.84
CA ASP A 61 -10.22 -5.70 -3.49
C ASP A 61 -8.69 -5.72 -3.36
N GLY A 62 -8.19 -5.29 -2.19
CA GLY A 62 -6.75 -5.17 -1.97
C GLY A 62 -6.01 -6.51 -2.06
N LEU A 63 -6.61 -7.59 -1.56
CA LEU A 63 -5.96 -8.91 -1.62
C LEU A 63 -5.85 -9.43 -3.05
N THR A 64 -6.88 -9.22 -3.86
CA THR A 64 -6.86 -9.61 -5.27
C THR A 64 -5.81 -8.81 -6.03
N ALA A 65 -5.74 -7.50 -5.79
CA ALA A 65 -4.74 -6.64 -6.41
C ALA A 65 -3.33 -7.04 -5.99
N LEU A 66 -3.13 -7.33 -4.70
CA LEU A 66 -1.85 -7.80 -4.18
C LEU A 66 -1.40 -9.08 -4.88
N ARG A 67 -2.30 -10.05 -5.00
CA ARG A 67 -2.00 -11.32 -5.67
C ARG A 67 -1.58 -11.09 -7.12
N THR A 68 -2.31 -10.24 -7.84
CA THR A 68 -2.01 -9.92 -9.22
C THR A 68 -0.64 -9.24 -9.34
N LEU A 69 -0.37 -8.24 -8.51
CA LEU A 69 0.91 -7.52 -8.52
C LEU A 69 2.08 -8.44 -8.18
N SER A 70 1.89 -9.35 -7.23
CA SER A 70 2.95 -10.28 -6.82
C SER A 70 3.36 -11.22 -7.94
N VAL A 71 2.44 -11.54 -8.85
CA VAL A 71 2.74 -12.36 -10.03
C VAL A 71 3.37 -11.53 -11.15
N MET A 72 2.83 -10.32 -11.38
CA MET A 72 3.24 -9.47 -12.50
C MET A 72 4.56 -8.74 -12.25
N ASP A 73 4.83 -8.37 -11.00
CA ASP A 73 5.99 -7.55 -10.64
C ASP A 73 6.53 -8.02 -9.30
N LYS A 74 7.60 -8.80 -9.36
CA LYS A 74 8.18 -9.40 -8.15
C LYS A 74 9.10 -8.43 -7.40
N GLU A 75 9.40 -7.28 -7.97
CA GLU A 75 10.28 -6.31 -7.33
C GLU A 75 9.53 -5.28 -6.49
N VAL A 76 8.26 -4.99 -6.81
CA VAL A 76 7.50 -4.03 -6.03
C VAL A 76 7.16 -4.62 -4.67
N LYS A 77 7.30 -3.82 -3.63
CA LYS A 77 7.00 -4.23 -2.25
C LYS A 77 5.64 -3.65 -1.86
N VAL A 78 4.70 -4.53 -1.53
CA VAL A 78 3.35 -4.12 -1.18
C VAL A 78 3.17 -4.21 0.33
N VAL A 79 2.67 -3.12 0.92
CA VAL A 79 2.28 -3.05 2.32
C VAL A 79 0.78 -2.85 2.34
N MET A 80 0.07 -3.74 3.03
CA MET A 80 -1.39 -3.62 3.14
C MET A 80 -1.76 -2.65 4.25
N VAL A 81 -2.86 -1.93 4.07
CA VAL A 81 -3.39 -1.00 5.07
C VAL A 81 -4.80 -1.47 5.41
N THR A 82 -5.09 -1.69 6.68
CA THR A 82 -6.37 -2.26 7.09
C THR A 82 -6.89 -1.62 8.37
N SER A 83 -8.22 -1.49 8.46
CA SER A 83 -8.89 -1.04 9.70
C SER A 83 -9.14 -2.20 10.68
N LEU A 84 -8.76 -3.42 10.31
CA LEU A 84 -9.05 -4.61 11.13
C LEU A 84 -7.92 -4.94 12.12
N GLY A 85 -7.03 -3.99 12.39
CA GLY A 85 -5.98 -4.16 13.38
C GLY A 85 -4.89 -5.15 13.00
N GLY A 86 -4.85 -5.59 11.75
CA GLY A 86 -3.88 -6.55 11.30
C GLY A 86 -4.00 -7.91 11.97
N VAL A 87 -5.19 -8.27 12.44
CA VAL A 87 -5.43 -9.48 13.22
C VAL A 87 -6.14 -10.52 12.37
N GLY A 88 -5.89 -11.79 12.69
CA GLY A 88 -6.63 -12.91 12.15
C GLY A 88 -6.19 -13.33 10.76
N ASP A 89 -7.11 -13.98 10.07
CA ASP A 89 -6.82 -14.68 8.82
C ASP A 89 -6.38 -13.73 7.70
N LYS A 90 -6.90 -12.50 7.68
CA LYS A 90 -6.56 -11.55 6.61
C LYS A 90 -5.13 -11.06 6.69
N PHE A 91 -4.60 -10.89 7.90
CA PHE A 91 -3.19 -10.55 8.09
C PHE A 91 -2.30 -11.66 7.53
N THR A 92 -2.55 -12.89 7.95
CA THR A 92 -1.81 -14.06 7.51
C THR A 92 -1.92 -14.26 6.00
N GLU A 93 -3.15 -14.11 5.47
CA GLU A 93 -3.40 -14.25 4.04
C GLU A 93 -2.64 -13.22 3.23
N ALA A 94 -2.61 -11.97 3.68
CA ALA A 94 -1.88 -10.91 2.99
C ALA A 94 -0.39 -11.24 2.91
N LEU A 95 0.21 -11.68 4.01
CA LEU A 95 1.62 -12.06 4.03
C LEU A 95 1.89 -13.24 3.10
N ARG A 96 1.00 -14.23 3.09
CA ARG A 96 1.14 -15.40 2.23
C ARG A 96 1.04 -15.03 0.75
N LEU A 97 0.22 -14.03 0.41
CA LEU A 97 0.06 -13.56 -0.96
C LEU A 97 1.17 -12.63 -1.43
N GLY A 98 2.09 -12.27 -0.54
CA GLY A 98 3.26 -11.51 -0.91
C GLY A 98 3.42 -10.13 -0.29
N ALA A 99 2.49 -9.71 0.59
CA ALA A 99 2.64 -8.45 1.30
C ALA A 99 3.86 -8.52 2.23
N LYS A 100 4.58 -7.42 2.31
CA LYS A 100 5.78 -7.36 3.17
C LYS A 100 5.44 -7.00 4.60
N ASN A 101 4.36 -6.27 4.80
CA ASN A 101 3.88 -5.92 6.13
C ASN A 101 2.43 -5.43 6.03
N VAL A 102 1.83 -5.12 7.18
CA VAL A 102 0.47 -4.60 7.27
C VAL A 102 0.47 -3.41 8.23
N ILE A 103 -0.17 -2.33 7.82
CA ILE A 103 -0.35 -1.12 8.64
C ILE A 103 -1.81 -1.09 9.10
N SER A 104 -2.03 -0.93 10.41
CA SER A 104 -3.37 -0.82 10.96
C SER A 104 -3.85 0.62 10.99
N LYS A 105 -5.12 0.84 10.65
CA LYS A 105 -5.78 2.13 10.81
C LYS A 105 -6.39 2.21 12.21
N PRO A 106 -6.38 3.34 12.89
CA PRO A 106 -5.70 4.57 12.50
C PRO A 106 -4.18 4.43 12.64
N PHE A 107 -3.44 5.06 11.74
CA PHE A 107 -1.98 4.96 11.75
C PHE A 107 -1.34 6.31 12.14
N GLU A 108 -0.13 6.24 12.66
CA GLU A 108 0.68 7.42 12.97
C GLU A 108 1.90 7.46 12.07
N ALA A 109 2.40 8.66 11.82
CA ALA A 109 3.52 8.88 10.90
C ALA A 109 4.75 8.03 11.28
N ASP A 110 5.11 8.00 12.56
CA ASP A 110 6.29 7.27 13.02
C ASP A 110 6.19 5.78 12.71
N ASN A 111 5.01 5.20 12.91
CA ASN A 111 4.79 3.77 12.63
C ASN A 111 4.83 3.48 11.14
N VAL A 112 4.17 4.32 10.34
CA VAL A 112 4.17 4.15 8.88
C VAL A 112 5.59 4.22 8.35
N LEU A 113 6.35 5.24 8.73
CA LEU A 113 7.71 5.44 8.23
C LEU A 113 8.65 4.34 8.71
N ARG A 114 8.49 3.86 9.95
CA ARG A 114 9.28 2.75 10.45
C ARG A 114 9.08 1.50 9.58
N ILE A 115 7.82 1.18 9.27
CA ILE A 115 7.49 0.02 8.43
C ILE A 115 8.08 0.18 7.04
N LEU A 116 7.92 1.35 6.41
CA LEU A 116 8.45 1.59 5.06
C LEU A 116 9.98 1.51 5.03
N ARG A 117 10.64 2.00 6.07
CA ARG A 117 12.10 2.00 6.13
C ARG A 117 12.70 0.62 6.39
N GLU A 118 11.92 -0.30 6.90
CA GLU A 118 12.35 -1.67 7.16
C GLU A 118 12.17 -2.60 5.95
N LEU A 119 11.59 -2.12 4.87
CA LEU A 119 11.32 -2.96 3.70
C LEU A 119 12.58 -3.33 2.91
#